data_75f6460850505f1f24f21eeeb0c8181f
#
_entry.id   75f6460850505f1f24f21eeeb0c8181f
#
_cell.length_a   1.000
_cell.length_b   1.000
_cell.length_c   1.000
_cell.angle_alpha   90.00
_cell.angle_beta   90.00
_cell.angle_gamma   90.00
#
_symmetry.space_group_name_H-M   'P 1'
#
loop_
_entity.id
_entity.type
_entity.pdbx_description
1 polymer ?
#
loop_
_entity_poly.entity_id
_entity_poly.type
_entity_poly.pdbx_seq_one_letter_code
_entity_poly.pdbx_strand_id
1 'polypeptide(L)'
;GLGDVYKRQVLNSLSETAQNVLANLVTIFLGLTIASQMQAEKFLRTDTLLILGLGLIAFIFDTAGGVIFAKFLNLFLKNKVNPMIGAAGISAFPMSGRIVHKMGLKEDPQNFLLMHSVGVNVSGQIASVIAGGLILNFFM
;
A
#
# COMPACT_ATOMS: atom_id res chain seq x y z
N GLY A 1 -14.41 -28.34 -16.21
CA GLY A 1 -13.66 -29.53 -16.64
C GLY A 1 -12.36 -29.70 -15.87
N LEU A 2 -11.73 -30.88 -15.99
CA LEU A 2 -10.44 -31.21 -15.33
C LEU A 2 -9.34 -30.16 -15.59
N GLY A 3 -9.29 -29.54 -16.76
CA GLY A 3 -8.33 -28.52 -17.09
C GLY A 3 -8.48 -27.23 -16.28
N ASP A 4 -9.70 -26.87 -15.89
CA ASP A 4 -9.93 -25.65 -15.08
C ASP A 4 -9.56 -25.89 -13.61
N VAL A 5 -9.75 -27.12 -13.12
CA VAL A 5 -9.34 -27.51 -11.77
C VAL A 5 -7.81 -27.49 -11.67
N TYR A 6 -7.11 -28.01 -12.68
CA TYR A 6 -5.65 -28.02 -12.73
C TYR A 6 -5.06 -26.60 -12.80
N LYS A 7 -5.64 -25.74 -13.65
CA LYS A 7 -5.25 -24.32 -13.72
C LYS A 7 -5.45 -23.60 -12.38
N ARG A 8 -6.56 -23.85 -11.69
CA ARG A 8 -6.83 -23.27 -10.37
C ARG A 8 -5.82 -23.74 -9.32
N GLN A 9 -5.47 -25.02 -9.34
CA GLN A 9 -4.46 -25.56 -8.39
C GLN A 9 -3.08 -24.95 -8.62
N VAL A 10 -2.64 -24.82 -9.86
CA VAL A 10 -1.35 -24.20 -10.21
C VAL A 10 -1.35 -22.72 -9.81
N LEU A 11 -2.42 -21.97 -10.10
CA LEU A 11 -2.54 -20.57 -9.72
C LEU A 11 -2.58 -20.37 -8.21
N ASN A 12 -3.26 -21.25 -7.46
CA ASN A 12 -3.26 -21.21 -6.00
C ASN A 12 -1.88 -21.49 -5.43
N SER A 13 -1.16 -22.49 -5.94
CA SER A 13 0.20 -22.80 -5.52
C SER A 13 1.17 -21.65 -5.79
N LEU A 14 1.08 -21.02 -6.97
CA LEU A 14 1.88 -19.85 -7.32
C LEU A 14 1.55 -18.66 -6.41
N SER A 15 0.27 -18.42 -6.15
CA SER A 15 -0.18 -17.35 -5.26
C SER A 15 0.30 -17.57 -3.83
N GLU A 16 0.23 -18.79 -3.34
CA GLU A 16 0.70 -19.17 -2.00
C GLU A 16 2.23 -19.01 -1.87
N THR A 17 2.97 -19.44 -2.88
CA THR A 17 4.43 -19.26 -2.96
C THR A 17 4.79 -17.78 -3.00
N ALA A 18 4.11 -16.97 -3.80
CA ALA A 18 4.36 -15.54 -3.87
C ALA A 18 4.07 -14.83 -2.54
N GLN A 19 2.98 -15.19 -1.87
CA GLN A 19 2.58 -14.54 -0.62
C GLN A 19 3.44 -14.96 0.58
N ASN A 20 3.86 -16.21 0.64
CA ASN A 20 4.56 -16.75 1.81
C ASN A 20 6.07 -16.83 1.62
N VAL A 21 6.54 -17.31 0.49
CA VAL A 21 7.98 -17.52 0.25
C VAL A 21 8.65 -16.29 -0.34
N LEU A 22 8.17 -15.80 -1.47
CA LEU A 22 8.76 -14.64 -2.13
C LEU A 22 8.65 -13.37 -1.29
N ALA A 23 7.48 -13.11 -0.70
CA ALA A 23 7.30 -11.94 0.17
C ALA A 23 8.23 -11.98 1.37
N ASN A 24 8.44 -13.15 1.99
CA ASN A 24 9.36 -13.29 3.11
C ASN A 24 10.83 -13.11 2.68
N LEU A 25 11.24 -13.68 1.56
CA LEU A 25 12.59 -13.48 1.01
C LEU A 25 12.86 -12.02 0.70
N VAL A 26 11.96 -11.35 -0.01
CA VAL A 26 12.07 -9.92 -0.32
C VAL A 26 12.13 -9.10 0.96
N THR A 27 11.33 -9.41 1.96
CA THR A 27 11.34 -8.71 3.26
C THR A 27 12.67 -8.88 3.98
N ILE A 28 13.26 -10.08 3.97
CA ILE A 28 14.58 -10.33 4.56
C ILE A 28 15.66 -9.52 3.85
N PHE A 29 15.69 -9.55 2.52
CA PHE A 29 16.69 -8.80 1.75
C PHE A 29 16.52 -7.29 1.92
N LEU A 30 15.30 -6.78 1.91
CA LEU A 30 15.03 -5.37 2.20
C LEU A 30 15.48 -5.00 3.61
N GLY A 31 15.16 -5.81 4.60
CA GLY A 31 15.57 -5.59 5.98
C GLY A 31 17.10 -5.54 6.13
N LEU A 32 17.82 -6.48 5.52
CA LEU A 32 19.28 -6.49 5.52
C LEU A 32 19.87 -5.27 4.80
N THR A 33 19.32 -4.89 3.66
CA THR A 33 19.77 -3.70 2.90
C THR A 33 19.55 -2.43 3.69
N ILE A 34 18.38 -2.26 4.29
CA ILE A 34 18.06 -1.09 5.12
C ILE A 34 18.95 -1.08 6.37
N ALA A 35 19.12 -2.22 7.05
CA ALA A 35 19.94 -2.32 8.24
C ALA A 35 21.41 -1.99 7.96
N SER A 36 21.94 -2.38 6.80
CA SER A 36 23.31 -2.03 6.41
C SER A 36 23.53 -0.53 6.19
N GLN A 37 22.47 0.21 5.86
CA GLN A 37 22.50 1.65 5.68
C GLN A 37 22.20 2.43 6.96
N MET A 38 21.61 1.79 7.98
CA MET A 38 21.29 2.38 9.27
C MET A 38 22.51 2.50 10.18
N GLN A 39 23.48 3.33 9.77
CA GLN A 39 24.56 3.75 10.65
C GLN A 39 24.05 4.91 11.51
N ALA A 40 24.28 4.85 12.85
CA ALA A 40 23.79 5.86 13.78
C ALA A 40 24.24 7.28 13.40
N GLU A 41 25.47 7.43 12.92
CA GLU A 41 26.03 8.70 12.47
C GLU A 41 25.31 9.30 11.25
N LYS A 42 24.78 8.45 10.36
CA LYS A 42 24.01 8.89 9.19
C LYS A 42 22.55 9.12 9.53
N PHE A 43 22.00 8.33 10.44
CA PHE A 43 20.59 8.37 10.81
C PHE A 43 20.26 9.57 11.70
N LEU A 44 21.18 9.96 12.57
CA LEU A 44 21.03 11.09 13.51
C LEU A 44 21.45 12.45 12.91
N ARG A 45 21.75 12.51 11.63
CA ARG A 45 21.99 13.81 10.96
C ARG A 45 20.71 14.61 10.89
N THR A 46 20.82 15.91 11.09
CA THR A 46 19.69 16.85 11.01
C THR A 46 18.92 16.73 9.72
N ASP A 47 19.61 16.54 8.59
CA ASP A 47 18.99 16.38 7.26
C ASP A 47 18.11 15.12 7.20
N THR A 48 18.58 14.00 7.77
CA THR A 48 17.83 12.75 7.81
C THR A 48 16.60 12.87 8.69
N LEU A 49 16.73 13.52 9.86
CA LEU A 49 15.61 13.77 10.77
C LEU A 49 14.55 14.69 10.14
N LEU A 50 14.98 15.71 9.39
CA LEU A 50 14.07 16.56 8.62
C LEU A 50 13.32 15.78 7.55
N ILE A 51 14.00 14.92 6.80
CA ILE A 51 13.38 14.07 5.78
C ILE A 51 12.36 13.11 6.43
N LEU A 52 12.71 12.51 7.56
CA LEU A 52 11.78 11.64 8.30
C LEU A 52 10.55 12.40 8.80
N GLY A 53 10.75 13.60 9.34
CA GLY A 53 9.66 14.48 9.79
C GLY A 53 8.74 14.90 8.64
N LEU A 54 9.31 15.32 7.50
CA LEU A 54 8.56 15.64 6.30
C LEU A 54 7.82 14.43 5.75
N GLY A 55 8.45 13.24 5.76
CA GLY A 55 7.81 11.99 5.36
C GLY A 55 6.60 11.64 6.22
N LEU A 56 6.69 11.82 7.53
CA LEU A 56 5.56 11.61 8.44
C LEU A 56 4.40 12.56 8.14
N ILE A 57 4.69 13.83 7.93
CA ILE A 57 3.70 14.84 7.54
C ILE A 57 3.06 14.45 6.20
N ALA A 58 3.87 14.06 5.21
CA ALA A 58 3.38 13.64 3.91
C ALA A 58 2.42 12.44 4.01
N PHE A 59 2.72 11.43 4.84
CA PHE A 59 1.83 10.28 5.06
C PHE A 59 0.49 10.67 5.68
N ILE A 60 0.49 11.63 6.61
CA ILE A 60 -0.75 12.14 7.22
C ILE A 60 -1.62 12.81 6.15
N PHE A 61 -1.02 13.69 5.34
CA PHE A 61 -1.73 14.40 4.28
C PHE A 61 -2.21 13.46 3.18
N ASP A 62 -1.42 12.47 2.80
CA ASP A 62 -1.78 11.47 1.78
C ASP A 62 -2.97 10.62 2.23
N THR A 63 -2.93 10.14 3.47
CA THR A 63 -4.04 9.36 4.05
C THR A 63 -5.32 10.20 4.14
N ALA A 64 -5.23 11.42 4.65
CA ALA A 64 -6.36 12.33 4.76
C ALA A 64 -6.89 12.73 3.38
N GLY A 65 -6.00 13.05 2.44
CA GLY A 65 -6.31 13.38 1.06
C GLY A 65 -7.05 12.24 0.34
N GLY A 66 -6.61 11.00 0.51
CA GLY A 66 -7.27 9.83 -0.05
C GLY A 66 -8.71 9.65 0.45
N VAL A 67 -8.95 9.85 1.76
CA VAL A 67 -10.31 9.80 2.33
C VAL A 67 -11.18 10.95 1.81
N ILE A 68 -10.64 12.16 1.76
CA ILE A 68 -11.36 13.35 1.25
C ILE A 68 -11.70 13.15 -0.22
N PHE A 69 -10.76 12.67 -1.02
CA PHE A 69 -10.97 12.38 -2.44
C PHE A 69 -12.07 11.32 -2.65
N ALA A 70 -12.07 10.25 -1.85
CA ALA A 70 -13.12 9.24 -1.90
C ALA A 70 -14.50 9.81 -1.52
N LYS A 71 -14.56 10.73 -0.54
CA LYS A 71 -15.80 11.48 -0.22
C LYS A 71 -16.25 12.35 -1.37
N PHE A 72 -15.32 13.04 -2.02
CA PHE A 72 -15.60 13.88 -3.18
C PHE A 72 -16.14 13.06 -4.35
N LEU A 73 -15.53 11.92 -4.65
CA LEU A 73 -16.02 10.99 -5.68
C LEU A 73 -17.45 10.52 -5.39
N ASN A 74 -17.80 10.32 -4.13
CA ASN A 74 -19.13 9.88 -3.71
C ASN A 74 -20.25 10.91 -4.04
N LEU A 75 -19.91 12.17 -4.34
CA LEU A 75 -20.87 13.16 -4.82
C LEU A 75 -21.33 12.85 -6.25
N PHE A 76 -20.47 12.22 -7.05
CA PHE A 76 -20.74 11.91 -8.46
C PHE A 76 -21.14 10.45 -8.68
N LEU A 77 -20.85 9.57 -7.74
CA LEU A 77 -21.13 8.14 -7.85
C LEU A 77 -22.58 7.82 -7.42
N LYS A 78 -23.32 7.08 -8.26
CA LYS A 78 -24.64 6.52 -7.90
C LYS A 78 -24.54 5.50 -6.76
N ASN A 79 -23.52 4.64 -6.81
CA ASN A 79 -23.21 3.68 -5.76
C ASN A 79 -22.07 4.22 -4.91
N LYS A 80 -22.39 4.62 -3.69
CA LYS A 80 -21.42 5.19 -2.76
C LYS A 80 -20.43 4.11 -2.29
N VAL A 81 -19.15 4.44 -2.29
CA VAL A 81 -18.09 3.61 -1.72
C VAL A 81 -17.73 4.10 -0.32
N ASN A 82 -17.27 3.20 0.53
CA ASN A 82 -16.82 3.62 1.86
C ASN A 82 -15.55 4.50 1.72
N PRO A 83 -15.55 5.74 2.22
CA PRO A 83 -14.42 6.66 2.07
C PRO A 83 -13.12 6.16 2.71
N MET A 84 -13.20 5.25 3.68
CA MET A 84 -12.01 4.64 4.30
C MET A 84 -11.12 3.91 3.29
N ILE A 85 -11.69 3.43 2.16
CA ILE A 85 -10.94 2.78 1.09
C ILE A 85 -9.89 3.74 0.50
N GLY A 86 -10.17 5.04 0.46
CA GLY A 86 -9.23 6.06 0.01
C GLY A 86 -7.93 6.12 0.83
N ALA A 87 -8.00 5.81 2.11
CA ALA A 87 -6.82 5.73 2.98
C ALA A 87 -5.85 4.58 2.60
N ALA A 88 -6.31 3.59 1.83
CA ALA A 88 -5.48 2.50 1.35
C ALA A 88 -4.63 2.87 0.12
N GLY A 89 -4.78 4.07 -0.45
CA GLY A 89 -4.03 4.54 -1.62
C GLY A 89 -2.54 4.77 -1.40
N ILE A 90 -2.08 4.73 -0.17
CA ILE A 90 -0.65 4.82 0.18
C ILE A 90 0.11 3.56 -0.26
N SER A 91 1.42 3.73 -0.54
CA SER A 91 2.24 2.66 -1.11
C SER A 91 2.64 1.52 -0.15
N ALA A 92 2.06 1.44 1.04
CA ALA A 92 2.31 0.38 2.02
C ALA A 92 1.49 -0.89 1.69
N PHE A 93 1.85 -1.57 0.62
CA PHE A 93 1.16 -2.80 0.18
C PHE A 93 1.66 -4.04 0.93
N PRO A 94 0.82 -4.97 1.31
CA PRO A 94 -0.65 -4.94 1.38
C PRO A 94 -1.20 -4.47 2.73
N MET A 95 -0.35 -3.84 3.53
CA MET A 95 -0.63 -3.54 4.94
C MET A 95 -1.74 -2.51 5.11
N SER A 96 -1.72 -1.42 4.33
CA SER A 96 -2.75 -0.38 4.41
C SER A 96 -4.15 -0.91 4.08
N GLY A 97 -4.28 -1.77 3.07
CA GLY A 97 -5.53 -2.42 2.72
C GLY A 97 -6.08 -3.32 3.84
N ARG A 98 -5.21 -4.07 4.51
CA ARG A 98 -5.57 -4.93 5.66
C ARG A 98 -6.01 -4.10 6.86
N ILE A 99 -5.33 -2.98 7.14
CA ILE A 99 -5.69 -2.08 8.25
C ILE A 99 -7.06 -1.46 8.01
N VAL A 100 -7.30 -0.91 6.82
CA VAL A 100 -8.60 -0.33 6.44
C VAL A 100 -9.71 -1.37 6.56
N HIS A 101 -9.49 -2.59 6.09
CA HIS A 101 -10.46 -3.68 6.24
C HIS A 101 -10.74 -4.00 7.72
N LYS A 102 -9.71 -4.14 8.53
CA LYS A 102 -9.83 -4.42 9.97
C LYS A 102 -10.57 -3.30 10.70
N MET A 103 -10.30 -2.05 10.35
CA MET A 103 -11.00 -0.90 10.91
C MET A 103 -12.47 -0.88 10.48
N GLY A 104 -12.76 -1.15 9.20
CA GLY A 104 -14.12 -1.24 8.69
C GLY A 104 -14.95 -2.31 9.39
N LEU A 105 -14.41 -3.51 9.60
CA LEU A 105 -15.09 -4.59 10.32
C LEU A 105 -15.31 -4.29 11.81
N LYS A 106 -14.47 -3.45 12.41
CA LYS A 106 -14.64 -3.05 13.82
C LYS A 106 -15.85 -2.14 14.00
N GLU A 107 -16.13 -1.27 13.02
CA GLU A 107 -17.27 -0.37 13.05
C GLU A 107 -18.56 -1.06 12.57
N ASP A 108 -18.45 -1.89 11.53
CA ASP A 108 -19.54 -2.66 10.97
C ASP A 108 -19.05 -4.04 10.52
N PRO A 109 -19.45 -5.12 11.22
CA PRO A 109 -19.01 -6.49 10.90
C PRO A 109 -19.39 -7.01 9.50
N GLN A 110 -20.34 -6.33 8.83
CA GLN A 110 -20.77 -6.69 7.48
C GLN A 110 -20.00 -5.92 6.39
N ASN A 111 -19.18 -4.96 6.76
CA ASN A 111 -18.48 -4.07 5.83
C ASN A 111 -17.13 -4.64 5.38
N PHE A 112 -17.16 -5.54 4.42
CA PHE A 112 -15.99 -6.20 3.85
C PHE A 112 -15.26 -5.29 2.85
N LEU A 113 -14.25 -4.56 3.30
CA LEU A 113 -13.51 -3.59 2.49
C LEU A 113 -12.24 -4.14 1.85
N LEU A 114 -11.84 -5.40 2.14
CA LEU A 114 -10.51 -5.92 1.79
C LEU A 114 -10.21 -5.82 0.29
N MET A 115 -11.09 -6.33 -0.56
CA MET A 115 -10.86 -6.38 -2.01
C MET A 115 -10.76 -4.97 -2.62
N HIS A 116 -11.64 -4.06 -2.20
CA HIS A 116 -11.62 -2.67 -2.64
C HIS A 116 -10.37 -1.94 -2.14
N SER A 117 -10.01 -2.13 -0.88
CA SER A 117 -8.81 -1.52 -0.28
C SER A 117 -7.52 -2.02 -0.92
N VAL A 118 -7.44 -3.32 -1.23
CA VAL A 118 -6.29 -3.88 -1.95
C VAL A 118 -6.20 -3.32 -3.38
N GLY A 119 -7.33 -3.19 -4.06
CA GLY A 119 -7.37 -2.58 -5.41
C GLY A 119 -6.85 -1.14 -5.41
N VAL A 120 -7.32 -0.32 -4.48
CA VAL A 120 -6.84 1.07 -4.31
C VAL A 120 -5.36 1.09 -3.90
N ASN A 121 -4.93 0.17 -3.06
CA ASN A 121 -3.54 0.06 -2.63
C ASN A 121 -2.59 -0.29 -3.79
N VAL A 122 -3.00 -1.20 -4.69
CA VAL A 122 -2.24 -1.51 -5.93
C VAL A 122 -2.15 -0.27 -6.83
N SER A 123 -3.22 0.48 -6.98
CA SER A 123 -3.18 1.72 -7.78
C SER A 123 -2.23 2.76 -7.18
N GLY A 124 -2.16 2.87 -5.85
CA GLY A 124 -1.19 3.71 -5.13
C GLY A 124 0.26 3.29 -5.40
N GLN A 125 0.55 1.99 -5.47
CA GLN A 125 1.88 1.48 -5.85
C GLN A 125 2.26 1.92 -7.26
N ILE A 126 1.36 1.74 -8.22
CA ILE A 126 1.60 2.13 -9.62
C ILE A 126 1.83 3.65 -9.71
N ALA A 127 0.98 4.44 -9.06
CA ALA A 127 1.11 5.90 -9.03
C ALA A 127 2.45 6.34 -8.42
N SER A 128 2.90 5.72 -7.34
CA SER A 128 4.18 6.02 -6.68
C SER A 128 5.38 5.74 -7.59
N VAL A 129 5.36 4.64 -8.34
CA VAL A 129 6.42 4.30 -9.30
C VAL A 129 6.47 5.32 -10.44
N ILE A 130 5.31 5.70 -10.99
CA ILE A 130 5.23 6.69 -12.06
C ILE A 130 5.71 8.05 -11.55
N ALA A 131 5.23 8.49 -10.40
CA ALA A 131 5.64 9.77 -9.81
C ALA A 131 7.15 9.80 -9.50
N GLY A 132 7.69 8.73 -8.93
CA GLY A 132 9.12 8.60 -8.69
C GLY A 132 9.95 8.66 -9.97
N GLY A 133 9.52 7.96 -11.02
CA GLY A 133 10.17 8.01 -12.32
C GLY A 133 10.14 9.39 -12.98
N LEU A 134 9.01 10.09 -12.88
CA LEU A 134 8.90 11.46 -13.37
C LEU A 134 9.81 12.43 -12.62
N ILE A 135 9.85 12.36 -11.29
CA ILE A 135 10.73 13.19 -10.47
C ILE A 135 12.19 12.96 -10.85
N LEU A 136 12.62 11.70 -10.96
CA LEU A 136 13.98 11.38 -11.39
C LEU A 136 14.29 11.96 -12.78
N ASN A 137 13.36 11.85 -13.71
CA ASN A 137 13.56 12.39 -15.07
C ASN A 137 13.63 13.94 -15.13
N PHE A 138 12.99 14.64 -14.17
CA PHE A 138 13.03 16.10 -14.11
C PHE A 138 14.29 16.65 -13.44
N PHE A 139 14.90 15.87 -12.53
CA PHE A 139 16.04 16.33 -11.73
C PHE A 139 17.38 15.69 -12.11
N MET A 140 17.37 14.73 -13.02
CA MET A 140 18.58 14.14 -13.65
C MET A 140 18.74 14.61 -15.08
#